data_4208b50e957f10a622ad7b960f299d94
#
_entry.id   4208b50e957f10a622ad7b960f299d94
#
_cell.length_a   1.000
_cell.length_b   1.000
_cell.length_c   1.000
_cell.angle_alpha   90.00
_cell.angle_beta   90.00
_cell.angle_gamma   90.00
#
_symmetry.space_group_name_H-M   'P 1'
#
loop_
_entity.id
_entity.type
_entity.pdbx_description
1 polymer ?
#
loop_
_entity_poly.entity_id
_entity_poly.type
_entity_poly.pdbx_seq_one_letter_code
_entity_poly.pdbx_strand_id
1 'polypeptide(L)'
;MAKIAYSKLGLNKMINKDPIIIEFNGQQIEVVQYLPIEKKLDLISDIINNSIDEKNYCNFCRVEIFVTIKIVEAYTNLSITDKQKEDIFKFYDQLVASGFAEKVMDNIPTEDYCFIHESVIKTIKNIYKQKNSALGILESISTDYSNLNLDASEI
;
A
#
# COMPACT_ATOMS: atom_id res chain seq x y z
N MET A 1 9.80 -32.55 25.95
CA MET A 1 9.00 -32.67 24.72
C MET A 1 9.91 -32.79 23.51
N ALA A 2 9.66 -33.75 22.61
CA ALA A 2 10.42 -33.86 21.38
C ALA A 2 10.01 -32.73 20.40
N LYS A 3 11.01 -32.09 19.76
CA LYS A 3 10.77 -31.03 18.75
C LYS A 3 10.26 -31.67 17.46
N ILE A 4 9.16 -31.11 16.91
CA ILE A 4 8.60 -31.52 15.63
C ILE A 4 9.25 -30.68 14.53
N ALA A 5 9.73 -31.34 13.46
CA ALA A 5 10.29 -30.62 12.31
C ALA A 5 9.20 -29.87 11.53
N TYR A 6 9.47 -28.62 11.11
CA TYR A 6 8.53 -27.80 10.34
C TYR A 6 8.04 -28.48 9.06
N SER A 7 8.89 -29.26 8.39
CA SER A 7 8.52 -30.02 7.19
C SER A 7 7.35 -31.00 7.39
N LYS A 8 7.14 -31.46 8.63
CA LYS A 8 6.02 -32.35 8.98
C LYS A 8 4.68 -31.65 9.14
N LEU A 9 4.68 -30.32 9.22
CA LEU A 9 3.45 -29.52 9.42
C LEU A 9 2.69 -29.26 8.12
N GLY A 10 3.25 -29.59 6.95
CA GLY A 10 2.58 -29.40 5.66
C GLY A 10 2.22 -27.94 5.32
N LEU A 11 2.95 -26.97 5.87
CA LEU A 11 2.65 -25.54 5.78
C LEU A 11 2.55 -25.05 4.32
N ASN A 12 3.33 -25.63 3.40
CA ASN A 12 3.29 -25.27 1.99
C ASN A 12 1.93 -25.50 1.32
N LYS A 13 1.13 -26.45 1.85
CA LYS A 13 -0.23 -26.71 1.34
C LYS A 13 -1.23 -25.65 1.78
N MET A 14 -0.95 -24.93 2.87
CA MET A 14 -1.84 -23.92 3.43
C MET A 14 -1.76 -22.58 2.70
N ILE A 15 -0.67 -22.32 1.97
CA ILE A 15 -0.46 -21.08 1.20
C ILE A 15 -0.87 -21.20 -0.26
N ASN A 16 -1.14 -22.42 -0.73
CA ASN A 16 -1.55 -22.67 -2.12
C ASN A 16 -3.09 -22.63 -2.20
N LYS A 17 -3.66 -21.43 -2.19
CA LYS A 17 -5.10 -21.21 -2.29
C LYS A 17 -5.45 -20.85 -3.73
N ASP A 18 -6.46 -21.49 -4.28
CA ASP A 18 -7.00 -21.15 -5.60
C ASP A 18 -7.64 -19.75 -5.55
N PRO A 19 -7.53 -18.96 -6.62
CA PRO A 19 -8.19 -17.66 -6.70
C PRO A 19 -9.71 -17.82 -6.71
N ILE A 20 -10.42 -16.83 -6.18
CA ILE A 20 -11.87 -16.71 -6.34
C ILE A 20 -12.15 -16.00 -7.67
N ILE A 21 -13.10 -16.53 -8.44
CA ILE A 21 -13.54 -15.88 -9.68
C ILE A 21 -14.78 -15.04 -9.36
N ILE A 22 -14.68 -13.75 -9.59
CA ILE A 22 -15.82 -12.83 -9.54
C ILE A 22 -16.21 -12.40 -10.96
N GLU A 23 -17.49 -12.26 -11.21
CA GLU A 23 -18.01 -11.73 -12.48
C GLU A 23 -18.32 -10.24 -12.31
N PHE A 24 -17.83 -9.41 -13.22
CA PHE A 24 -18.14 -7.98 -13.24
C PHE A 24 -18.27 -7.49 -14.69
N ASN A 25 -19.43 -6.93 -15.04
CA ASN A 25 -19.75 -6.48 -16.40
C ASN A 25 -19.46 -7.52 -17.50
N GLY A 26 -19.78 -8.80 -17.21
CA GLY A 26 -19.57 -9.91 -18.14
C GLY A 26 -18.11 -10.36 -18.27
N GLN A 27 -17.21 -9.85 -17.45
CA GLN A 27 -15.81 -10.27 -17.37
C GLN A 27 -15.57 -11.11 -16.13
N GLN A 28 -14.77 -12.15 -16.25
CA GLN A 28 -14.30 -12.95 -15.12
C GLN A 28 -13.00 -12.38 -14.59
N ILE A 29 -13.00 -12.02 -13.33
CA ILE A 29 -11.86 -11.45 -12.62
C ILE A 29 -11.39 -12.45 -11.55
N GLU A 30 -10.12 -12.77 -11.59
CA GLU A 30 -9.49 -13.61 -10.57
C GLU A 30 -9.11 -12.76 -9.35
N VAL A 31 -9.52 -13.19 -8.16
CA VAL A 31 -9.14 -12.56 -6.88
C VAL A 31 -8.27 -13.52 -6.10
N VAL A 32 -7.01 -13.14 -5.94
CA VAL A 32 -5.97 -13.93 -5.28
C VAL A 32 -6.29 -14.10 -3.79
N GLN A 33 -6.17 -15.32 -3.27
CA GLN A 33 -6.47 -15.67 -1.88
C GLN A 33 -5.25 -15.76 -0.98
N TYR A 34 -4.08 -15.51 -1.52
CA TYR A 34 -2.81 -15.42 -0.80
C TYR A 34 -1.85 -14.49 -1.53
N LEU A 35 -1.35 -13.50 -0.82
CA LEU A 35 -0.27 -12.66 -1.28
C LEU A 35 0.97 -12.91 -0.41
N PRO A 36 2.15 -13.26 -1.00
CA PRO A 36 3.39 -13.43 -0.23
C PRO A 36 3.73 -12.20 0.59
N ILE A 37 4.33 -12.39 1.76
CA ILE A 37 4.67 -11.29 2.68
C ILE A 37 5.56 -10.23 2.00
N GLU A 38 6.48 -10.64 1.16
CA GLU A 38 7.36 -9.75 0.40
C GLU A 38 6.52 -8.79 -0.47
N LYS A 39 5.56 -9.32 -1.24
CA LYS A 39 4.64 -8.50 -2.04
C LYS A 39 3.73 -7.60 -1.20
N LYS A 40 3.33 -8.04 0.01
CA LYS A 40 2.57 -7.17 0.93
C LYS A 40 3.41 -6.00 1.43
N LEU A 41 4.70 -6.21 1.71
CA LEU A 41 5.61 -5.15 2.13
C LEU A 41 5.89 -4.16 1.00
N ASP A 42 6.08 -4.64 -0.23
CA ASP A 42 6.22 -3.79 -1.42
C ASP A 42 4.96 -2.93 -1.63
N LEU A 43 3.79 -3.55 -1.51
CA LEU A 43 2.49 -2.87 -1.61
C LEU A 43 2.33 -1.76 -0.56
N ILE A 44 2.69 -2.05 0.71
CA ILE A 44 2.65 -1.07 1.80
C ILE A 44 3.59 0.11 1.49
N SER A 45 4.81 -0.18 1.04
CA SER A 45 5.79 0.85 0.66
C SER A 45 5.27 1.73 -0.48
N ASP A 46 4.68 1.13 -1.49
CA ASP A 46 4.09 1.81 -2.63
C ASP A 46 2.95 2.75 -2.21
N ILE A 47 2.05 2.28 -1.34
CA ILE A 47 0.94 3.09 -0.82
C ILE A 47 1.49 4.30 -0.05
N ILE A 48 2.48 4.10 0.82
CA ILE A 48 3.07 5.16 1.63
C ILE A 48 3.73 6.21 0.73
N ASN A 49 4.57 5.77 -0.23
CA ASN A 49 5.29 6.67 -1.14
C ASN A 49 4.35 7.53 -1.99
N ASN A 50 3.21 6.98 -2.42
CA ASN A 50 2.21 7.71 -3.18
C ASN A 50 1.30 8.62 -2.33
N SER A 51 1.29 8.41 -1.01
CA SER A 51 0.46 9.17 -0.08
C SER A 51 1.18 10.35 0.57
N ILE A 52 2.52 10.43 0.43
CA ILE A 52 3.37 11.47 1.00
C ILE A 52 3.79 12.43 -0.11
N ASP A 53 3.69 13.74 0.13
CA ASP A 53 4.14 14.78 -0.81
C ASP A 53 5.67 15.04 -0.69
N GLU A 54 6.18 15.90 -1.58
CA GLU A 54 7.61 16.30 -1.62
C GLU A 54 8.10 16.94 -0.32
N LYS A 55 7.21 17.54 0.47
CA LYS A 55 7.50 18.09 1.81
C LYS A 55 7.35 17.06 2.91
N ASN A 56 7.12 15.81 2.53
CA ASN A 56 6.83 14.70 3.43
C ASN A 56 5.57 14.91 4.31
N TYR A 57 4.58 15.63 3.84
CA TYR A 57 3.25 15.65 4.46
C TYR A 57 2.41 14.53 3.86
N CYS A 58 1.77 13.76 4.72
CA CYS A 58 0.82 12.75 4.30
C CYS A 58 -0.57 13.37 4.21
N ASN A 59 -1.22 13.18 3.09
CA ASN A 59 -2.65 13.44 2.96
C ASN A 59 -3.42 12.15 3.24
N PHE A 60 -4.08 12.07 4.38
CA PHE A 60 -4.84 10.89 4.78
C PHE A 60 -5.95 10.49 3.79
N CYS A 61 -6.55 11.46 3.09
CA CYS A 61 -7.52 11.14 2.03
C CYS A 61 -6.84 10.40 0.87
N ARG A 62 -5.60 10.73 0.55
CA ARG A 62 -4.83 10.00 -0.48
C ARG A 62 -4.49 8.59 -0.03
N VAL A 63 -4.26 8.35 1.26
CA VAL A 63 -3.98 7.01 1.80
C VAL A 63 -5.10 6.04 1.41
N GLU A 64 -6.34 6.37 1.69
CA GLU A 64 -7.50 5.52 1.37
C GLU A 64 -7.65 5.28 -0.14
N ILE A 65 -7.39 6.30 -0.95
CA ILE A 65 -7.40 6.19 -2.42
C ILE A 65 -6.34 5.17 -2.88
N PHE A 66 -5.10 5.32 -2.42
CA PHE A 66 -4.02 4.44 -2.83
C PHE A 66 -4.14 3.04 -2.22
N VAL A 67 -4.64 2.90 -0.98
CA VAL A 67 -4.97 1.58 -0.39
C VAL A 67 -5.95 0.84 -1.31
N THR A 68 -7.05 1.48 -1.67
CA THR A 68 -8.09 0.86 -2.52
C THR A 68 -7.53 0.45 -3.88
N ILE A 69 -6.89 1.38 -4.60
CA ILE A 69 -6.38 1.13 -5.95
C ILE A 69 -5.29 0.04 -5.94
N LYS A 70 -4.36 0.14 -5.01
CA LYS A 70 -3.22 -0.79 -4.93
C LYS A 70 -3.63 -2.18 -4.48
N ILE A 71 -4.63 -2.30 -3.61
CA ILE A 71 -5.19 -3.60 -3.26
C ILE A 71 -5.91 -4.22 -4.46
N VAL A 72 -6.74 -3.47 -5.18
CA VAL A 72 -7.39 -3.96 -6.40
C VAL A 72 -6.33 -4.44 -7.41
N GLU A 73 -5.26 -3.66 -7.64
CA GLU A 73 -4.17 -4.04 -8.54
C GLU A 73 -3.44 -5.33 -8.08
N ALA A 74 -3.14 -5.46 -6.78
CA ALA A 74 -2.34 -6.55 -6.24
C ALA A 74 -3.11 -7.87 -6.09
N TYR A 75 -4.42 -7.79 -5.83
CA TYR A 75 -5.25 -8.97 -5.58
C TYR A 75 -6.08 -9.43 -6.78
N THR A 76 -6.01 -8.72 -7.91
CA THR A 76 -6.72 -9.14 -9.14
C THR A 76 -5.77 -9.36 -10.30
N ASN A 77 -6.25 -10.02 -11.34
CA ASN A 77 -5.55 -10.18 -12.62
C ASN A 77 -5.71 -8.94 -13.53
N LEU A 78 -6.12 -7.80 -12.98
CA LEU A 78 -6.25 -6.55 -13.74
C LEU A 78 -4.94 -5.77 -13.79
N SER A 79 -4.70 -5.09 -14.90
CA SER A 79 -3.61 -4.14 -15.06
C SER A 79 -4.14 -2.72 -15.18
N ILE A 80 -3.55 -1.81 -14.43
CA ILE A 80 -3.86 -0.38 -14.51
C ILE A 80 -3.04 0.24 -15.64
N THR A 81 -3.72 0.86 -16.60
CA THR A 81 -3.07 1.51 -17.74
C THR A 81 -2.41 2.83 -17.33
N ASP A 82 -1.41 3.28 -18.10
CA ASP A 82 -0.72 4.56 -17.81
C ASP A 82 -1.69 5.74 -17.81
N LYS A 83 -2.69 5.75 -18.70
CA LYS A 83 -3.75 6.75 -18.71
C LYS A 83 -4.58 6.79 -17.42
N GLN A 84 -4.80 5.64 -16.77
CA GLN A 84 -5.48 5.57 -15.47
C GLN A 84 -4.59 6.05 -14.34
N LYS A 85 -3.27 5.85 -14.45
CA LYS A 85 -2.28 6.37 -13.50
C LYS A 85 -2.14 7.89 -13.58
N GLU A 86 -2.27 8.48 -14.76
CA GLU A 86 -2.23 9.94 -14.96
C GLU A 86 -3.39 10.66 -14.25
N ASP A 87 -4.59 10.04 -14.18
CA ASP A 87 -5.76 10.59 -13.49
C ASP A 87 -6.28 9.63 -12.41
N ILE A 88 -5.45 9.43 -11.39
CA ILE A 88 -5.67 8.45 -10.34
C ILE A 88 -6.96 8.69 -9.54
N PHE A 89 -7.34 9.97 -9.34
CA PHE A 89 -8.56 10.33 -8.62
C PHE A 89 -9.81 9.93 -9.40
N LYS A 90 -9.83 10.21 -10.69
CA LYS A 90 -10.92 9.80 -11.57
C LYS A 90 -11.02 8.28 -11.66
N PHE A 91 -9.89 7.59 -11.70
CA PHE A 91 -9.86 6.13 -11.70
C PHE A 91 -10.44 5.57 -10.39
N TYR A 92 -10.07 6.14 -9.24
CA TYR A 92 -10.67 5.79 -7.95
C TYR A 92 -12.17 5.97 -7.93
N ASP A 93 -12.67 7.13 -8.39
CA ASP A 93 -14.10 7.40 -8.49
C ASP A 93 -14.83 6.34 -9.34
N GLN A 94 -14.23 5.92 -10.45
CA GLN A 94 -14.78 4.87 -11.30
C GLN A 94 -14.83 3.51 -10.58
N LEU A 95 -13.78 3.13 -9.84
CA LEU A 95 -13.74 1.89 -9.07
C LEU A 95 -14.82 1.85 -7.99
N VAL A 96 -14.99 2.97 -7.26
CA VAL A 96 -15.96 3.06 -6.16
C VAL A 96 -17.39 3.20 -6.69
N ALA A 97 -17.64 4.12 -7.61
CA ALA A 97 -18.98 4.37 -8.13
C ALA A 97 -19.56 3.17 -8.90
N SER A 98 -18.70 2.34 -9.50
CA SER A 98 -19.14 1.10 -10.16
C SER A 98 -19.47 -0.04 -9.18
N GLY A 99 -19.09 0.07 -7.90
CA GLY A 99 -19.15 -1.02 -6.91
C GLY A 99 -18.07 -2.09 -7.09
N PHE A 100 -17.14 -1.87 -8.05
CA PHE A 100 -16.09 -2.87 -8.32
C PHE A 100 -15.10 -3.00 -7.16
N ALA A 101 -14.69 -1.88 -6.56
CA ALA A 101 -13.78 -1.88 -5.42
C ALA A 101 -14.37 -2.69 -4.25
N GLU A 102 -15.63 -2.44 -3.88
CA GLU A 102 -16.34 -3.18 -2.84
C GLU A 102 -16.36 -4.69 -3.14
N LYS A 103 -16.73 -5.04 -4.37
CA LYS A 103 -16.79 -6.45 -4.80
C LYS A 103 -15.45 -7.17 -4.70
N VAL A 104 -14.33 -6.50 -4.99
CA VAL A 104 -12.99 -7.06 -4.79
C VAL A 104 -12.68 -7.18 -3.32
N MET A 105 -12.92 -6.12 -2.52
CA MET A 105 -12.63 -6.09 -1.08
C MET A 105 -13.36 -7.20 -0.31
N ASP A 106 -14.61 -7.50 -0.68
CA ASP A 106 -15.41 -8.57 -0.07
C ASP A 106 -14.84 -9.96 -0.34
N ASN A 107 -13.99 -10.11 -1.34
CA ASN A 107 -13.46 -11.41 -1.78
C ASN A 107 -11.96 -11.59 -1.50
N ILE A 108 -11.28 -10.62 -0.91
CA ILE A 108 -9.89 -10.79 -0.43
C ILE A 108 -9.88 -11.29 1.02
N PRO A 109 -8.78 -11.95 1.47
CA PRO A 109 -8.65 -12.34 2.88
C PRO A 109 -8.66 -11.13 3.81
N THR A 110 -9.59 -11.10 4.74
CA THR A 110 -9.76 -9.99 5.70
C THR A 110 -8.48 -9.72 6.49
N GLU A 111 -7.75 -10.77 6.88
CA GLU A 111 -6.49 -10.64 7.61
C GLU A 111 -5.43 -9.93 6.78
N ASP A 112 -5.41 -10.14 5.47
CA ASP A 112 -4.47 -9.49 4.56
C ASP A 112 -4.79 -8.01 4.43
N TYR A 113 -6.07 -7.67 4.24
CA TYR A 113 -6.53 -6.27 4.22
C TYR A 113 -6.17 -5.55 5.51
N CYS A 114 -6.54 -6.12 6.66
CA CYS A 114 -6.24 -5.54 7.97
C CYS A 114 -4.72 -5.35 8.16
N PHE A 115 -3.92 -6.35 7.82
CA PHE A 115 -2.46 -6.25 7.93
C PHE A 115 -1.88 -5.11 7.11
N ILE A 116 -2.30 -4.98 5.84
CA ILE A 116 -1.81 -3.93 4.93
C ILE A 116 -2.25 -2.56 5.46
N HIS A 117 -3.54 -2.37 5.71
CA HIS A 117 -4.11 -1.10 6.15
C HIS A 117 -3.49 -0.62 7.47
N GLU A 118 -3.45 -1.49 8.50
CA GLU A 118 -2.87 -1.15 9.80
C GLU A 118 -1.38 -0.83 9.70
N SER A 119 -0.63 -1.57 8.86
CA SER A 119 0.80 -1.32 8.64
C SER A 119 1.04 0.03 7.97
N VAL A 120 0.25 0.41 6.99
CA VAL A 120 0.30 1.74 6.35
C VAL A 120 0.05 2.84 7.38
N ILE A 121 -1.08 2.76 8.10
CA ILE A 121 -1.45 3.76 9.10
C ILE A 121 -0.40 3.87 10.23
N LYS A 122 0.10 2.75 10.72
CA LYS A 122 1.14 2.72 11.76
C LYS A 122 2.43 3.36 11.28
N THR A 123 2.86 3.06 10.06
CA THR A 123 4.09 3.62 9.49
C THR A 123 3.98 5.12 9.30
N ILE A 124 2.86 5.60 8.74
CA ILE A 124 2.60 7.03 8.58
C ILE A 124 2.60 7.76 9.94
N LYS A 125 1.92 7.20 10.96
CA LYS A 125 1.93 7.77 12.31
C LYS A 125 3.35 7.84 12.90
N ASN A 126 4.18 6.84 12.64
CA ASN A 126 5.58 6.84 13.10
C ASN A 126 6.41 7.91 12.40
N ILE A 127 6.26 8.10 11.08
CA ILE A 127 6.91 9.18 10.33
C ILE A 127 6.55 10.54 10.92
N TYR A 128 5.26 10.79 11.20
CA TYR A 128 4.82 12.03 11.84
C TYR A 128 5.39 12.22 13.24
N LYS A 129 5.40 11.15 14.05
CA LYS A 129 5.94 11.21 15.39
C LYS A 129 7.44 11.54 15.41
N GLN A 130 8.21 10.95 14.48
CA GLN A 130 9.63 11.23 14.34
C GLN A 130 9.87 12.68 13.93
N LYS A 131 9.14 13.19 12.94
CA LYS A 131 9.27 14.59 12.48
C LYS A 131 8.91 15.61 13.55
N ASN A 132 7.88 15.34 14.34
CA ASN A 132 7.46 16.22 15.43
C ASN A 132 8.27 16.01 16.71
N SER A 133 9.24 15.10 16.71
CA SER A 133 10.20 14.99 17.83
C SER A 133 11.20 16.15 17.80
N ALA A 134 11.73 16.54 18.96
CA ALA A 134 12.75 17.58 19.04
C ALA A 134 13.98 17.28 18.16
N LEU A 135 14.34 15.99 18.02
CA LEU A 135 15.43 15.53 17.14
C LEU A 135 15.10 15.75 15.66
N GLY A 136 13.90 15.39 15.22
CA GLY A 136 13.47 15.60 13.82
C GLY A 136 13.37 17.07 13.45
N ILE A 137 12.99 17.95 14.38
CA ILE A 137 13.03 19.42 14.17
C ILE A 137 14.47 19.90 14.02
N LEU A 138 15.39 19.45 14.86
CA LEU A 138 16.80 19.81 14.78
C LEU A 138 17.45 19.32 13.47
N GLU A 139 17.15 18.10 13.03
CA GLU A 139 17.62 17.55 11.76
C GLU A 139 17.09 18.35 10.56
N SER A 140 15.82 18.75 10.56
CA SER A 140 15.25 19.57 9.49
C SER A 140 15.90 20.95 9.42
N ILE A 141 16.12 21.61 10.56
CA ILE A 141 16.80 22.90 10.64
C ILE A 141 18.25 22.76 10.11
N SER A 142 18.97 21.72 10.52
CA SER A 142 20.35 21.46 10.07
C SER A 142 20.43 21.27 8.55
N THR A 143 19.48 20.57 7.96
CA THR A 143 19.41 20.33 6.51
C THR A 143 19.11 21.62 5.76
N ASP A 144 18.19 22.45 6.25
CA ASP A 144 17.85 23.73 5.65
C ASP A 144 19.04 24.71 5.69
N TYR A 145 19.80 24.75 6.78
CA TYR A 145 21.04 25.55 6.87
C TYR A 145 22.12 25.05 5.91
N SER A 146 22.27 23.76 5.71
CA SER A 146 23.25 23.20 4.77
C SER A 146 22.91 23.56 3.32
N ASN A 147 21.63 23.54 2.95
CA ASN A 147 21.18 23.94 1.62
C ASN A 147 21.37 25.45 1.36
N LEU A 148 21.12 26.30 2.36
CA LEU A 148 21.36 27.75 2.25
C LEU A 148 22.83 28.09 2.04
N ASN A 149 23.74 27.34 2.65
CA ASN A 149 25.20 27.59 2.50
C ASN A 149 25.73 27.09 1.15
N LEU A 150 25.07 26.16 0.47
CA LEU A 150 25.44 25.73 -0.88
C LEU A 150 25.08 26.80 -1.93
N ASP A 151 23.95 27.46 -1.81
CA ASP A 151 23.53 28.55 -2.70
C ASP A 151 24.37 29.81 -2.56
N ALA A 152 24.98 30.03 -1.39
CA ALA A 152 25.88 31.18 -1.15
C ALA A 152 27.29 31.02 -1.75
N SER A 153 27.67 29.84 -2.21
CA SER A 153 28.96 29.53 -2.82
C SER A 153 28.97 29.69 -4.36
N GLU A 154 27.83 30.02 -4.96
CA GLU A 154 27.69 30.26 -6.41
C GLU A 154 27.62 31.78 -6.77
N ILE A 155 27.83 32.67 -5.82
CA ILE A 155 27.95 34.12 -6.01
C ILE A 155 29.43 34.55 -5.90
#